data_1af70689f0f7d3f6bfed2d3d1020f949
#
_entry.id   1af70689f0f7d3f6bfed2d3d1020f949
#
_cell.length_a   1.000
_cell.length_b   1.000
_cell.length_c   1.000
_cell.angle_alpha   90.00
_cell.angle_beta   90.00
_cell.angle_gamma   90.00
#
_symmetry.space_group_name_H-M   'P 1'
#
loop_
_entity.id
_entity.type
_entity.pdbx_description
1 polymer ?
#
loop_
_entity_poly.entity_id
_entity_poly.type
_entity_poly.pdbx_seq_one_letter_code
_entity_poly.pdbx_strand_id
1 'polypeptide(L)'
;MSDFVKKTVGRLVKETAERYPDNIALVCPEFGIRQTYSEFYQACRDVAKGLMAIGVKRGDNIAVWTTNIPEWIYLQFALGMTGGILVTVNTNYQTHELEYILRQSDSTTLFLIESYRDISFYDNVRKILPDIDHHKAGHPVSEKLPALKNIIYIGKREDTPGMLHFRDILELGREVTDRQLDDRLNSLDDDDVINMQYTSGTTGFPKGVMLTHHNIVNNARMVGDVMGMTEKDRLLIQVPLFHCFGCVMSSLNCVYHGSTMVVVEFFDPLKAVQFISAEQCTAVNGVPTMFIAILNHPDFDKYDMTSLRTGIMAGAPCPVETMNQVRTKMHCPEIVIAFGQTESAPVMTMTRRDDPVELRVSTVGRLLPDIEGKIVDPDLGIDLPPNTQGEIVTRSACVMKGYYKMPEATADAIDKYNWLHTGDLGEIDENGYFKVTGRIKDMIIRGGENIYPRELEEFLFTHPKVVNVQVIGIPDKKYGEQVLAAIQLKTGQTASPEEFTEFCQGKIARHKIPRYWEFVDGYPTTASGKIQKFKMKEVFEKKYQA
;
A
#
# COMPACT_ATOMS: atom_id res chain seq x y z
N MET A 1 16.38 -23.63 10.66
CA MET A 1 14.94 -23.56 10.99
C MET A 1 14.47 -22.17 10.59
N SER A 2 13.31 -22.05 9.97
CA SER A 2 12.80 -20.73 9.61
C SER A 2 12.50 -19.96 10.90
N ASP A 3 12.84 -18.65 10.93
CA ASP A 3 12.60 -17.78 12.08
C ASP A 3 11.17 -17.21 12.11
N PHE A 4 10.24 -17.78 11.31
CA PHE A 4 8.85 -17.35 11.30
C PHE A 4 8.17 -17.52 12.65
N VAL A 5 7.51 -16.46 13.11
CA VAL A 5 6.74 -16.48 14.34
C VAL A 5 5.29 -16.91 14.08
N LYS A 6 4.74 -17.75 14.95
CA LYS A 6 3.35 -18.19 14.92
C LYS A 6 2.51 -17.34 15.86
N LYS A 7 2.01 -16.21 15.35
CA LYS A 7 1.21 -15.26 16.13
C LYS A 7 0.07 -14.68 15.33
N THR A 8 -1.09 -14.57 15.95
CA THR A 8 -2.18 -13.75 15.41
C THR A 8 -1.93 -12.27 15.73
N VAL A 9 -2.52 -11.37 14.93
CA VAL A 9 -2.45 -9.91 15.14
C VAL A 9 -3.00 -9.52 16.52
N GLY A 10 -4.07 -10.19 16.97
CA GLY A 10 -4.63 -9.95 18.31
C GLY A 10 -3.71 -10.36 19.46
N ARG A 11 -3.02 -11.51 19.32
CA ARG A 11 -2.00 -11.93 20.33
C ARG A 11 -0.79 -11.01 20.30
N LEU A 12 -0.37 -10.57 19.12
CA LEU A 12 0.77 -9.67 18.98
C LEU A 12 0.53 -8.38 19.76
N VAL A 13 -0.59 -7.68 19.55
CA VAL A 13 -0.85 -6.42 20.26
C VAL A 13 -1.01 -6.62 21.77
N LYS A 14 -1.58 -7.74 22.21
CA LYS A 14 -1.64 -8.11 23.64
C LYS A 14 -0.25 -8.23 24.25
N GLU A 15 0.63 -9.05 23.66
CA GLU A 15 1.99 -9.27 24.15
C GLU A 15 2.83 -8.00 24.14
N THR A 16 2.64 -7.13 23.12
CA THR A 16 3.33 -5.85 23.07
C THR A 16 2.87 -4.89 24.17
N ALA A 17 1.56 -4.85 24.44
CA ALA A 17 1.01 -4.04 25.52
C ALA A 17 1.46 -4.54 26.91
N GLU A 18 1.59 -5.87 27.09
CA GLU A 18 2.13 -6.46 28.32
C GLU A 18 3.64 -6.16 28.48
N ARG A 19 4.39 -6.11 27.38
CA ARG A 19 5.84 -5.86 27.40
C ARG A 19 6.21 -4.38 27.56
N TYR A 20 5.42 -3.48 26.97
CA TYR A 20 5.67 -2.04 26.93
C TYR A 20 4.44 -1.20 27.32
N PRO A 21 3.81 -1.47 28.50
CA PRO A 21 2.51 -0.89 28.84
C PRO A 21 2.46 0.64 28.82
N ASP A 22 3.56 1.27 29.23
CA ASP A 22 3.65 2.73 29.41
C ASP A 22 4.23 3.46 28.18
N ASN A 23 4.77 2.73 27.20
CA ASN A 23 5.26 3.33 25.96
C ASN A 23 4.06 3.90 25.16
N ILE A 24 4.28 5.04 24.51
CA ILE A 24 3.26 5.62 23.62
C ILE A 24 3.13 4.73 22.38
N ALA A 25 1.92 4.19 22.17
CA ALA A 25 1.58 3.36 21.03
C ALA A 25 1.04 4.20 19.86
N LEU A 26 0.13 5.13 20.16
CA LEU A 26 -0.62 5.88 19.13
C LEU A 26 -0.66 7.37 19.45
N VAL A 27 -0.31 8.16 18.44
CA VAL A 27 -0.47 9.62 18.43
C VAL A 27 -1.19 10.01 17.15
N CYS A 28 -2.38 10.61 17.27
CA CYS A 28 -3.12 11.20 16.16
C CYS A 28 -3.38 12.68 16.51
N PRO A 29 -2.47 13.59 16.16
CA PRO A 29 -2.54 14.99 16.61
C PRO A 29 -3.82 15.70 16.15
N GLU A 30 -4.31 15.39 14.94
CA GLU A 30 -5.52 15.98 14.36
C GLU A 30 -6.80 15.59 15.13
N PHE A 31 -6.76 14.50 15.89
CA PHE A 31 -7.87 13.98 16.69
C PHE A 31 -7.66 14.17 18.20
N GLY A 32 -6.54 14.76 18.61
CA GLY A 32 -6.19 14.93 20.01
C GLY A 32 -5.92 13.61 20.77
N ILE A 33 -5.57 12.55 20.04
CA ILE A 33 -5.31 11.22 20.60
C ILE A 33 -3.82 11.05 20.90
N ARG A 34 -3.55 10.60 22.12
CA ARG A 34 -2.22 10.13 22.59
C ARG A 34 -2.47 9.03 23.59
N GLN A 35 -2.06 7.81 23.26
CA GLN A 35 -2.32 6.61 24.05
C GLN A 35 -1.04 5.81 24.28
N THR A 36 -0.89 5.30 25.49
CA THR A 36 0.08 4.25 25.79
C THR A 36 -0.34 2.92 25.17
N TYR A 37 0.54 1.92 25.14
CA TYR A 37 0.19 0.58 24.66
C TYR A 37 -0.91 -0.06 25.50
N SER A 38 -0.94 0.17 26.82
CA SER A 38 -2.01 -0.30 27.70
C SER A 38 -3.36 0.31 27.32
N GLU A 39 -3.43 1.62 27.12
CA GLU A 39 -4.65 2.34 26.72
C GLU A 39 -5.10 1.97 25.30
N PHE A 40 -4.14 1.86 24.37
CA PHE A 40 -4.40 1.44 22.99
C PHE A 40 -4.96 0.02 22.92
N TYR A 41 -4.36 -0.92 23.68
CA TYR A 41 -4.86 -2.30 23.75
C TYR A 41 -6.28 -2.35 24.32
N GLN A 42 -6.58 -1.56 25.37
CA GLN A 42 -7.93 -1.48 25.93
C GLN A 42 -8.93 -0.93 24.89
N ALA A 43 -8.58 0.13 24.16
CA ALA A 43 -9.43 0.66 23.09
C ALA A 43 -9.70 -0.40 21.99
N CYS A 44 -8.70 -1.17 21.61
CA CYS A 44 -8.87 -2.28 20.66
C CYS A 44 -9.79 -3.38 21.23
N ARG A 45 -9.69 -3.70 22.53
CA ARG A 45 -10.58 -4.67 23.21
C ARG A 45 -12.03 -4.18 23.22
N ASP A 46 -12.25 -2.89 23.50
CA ASP A 46 -13.59 -2.31 23.53
C ASP A 46 -14.25 -2.37 22.16
N VAL A 47 -13.48 -2.06 21.09
CA VAL A 47 -13.96 -2.22 19.71
C VAL A 47 -14.20 -3.70 19.37
N ALA A 48 -13.34 -4.63 19.80
CA ALA A 48 -13.51 -6.06 19.58
C ALA A 48 -14.79 -6.59 20.24
N LYS A 49 -15.08 -6.17 21.47
CA LYS A 49 -16.34 -6.48 22.16
C LYS A 49 -17.54 -5.91 21.40
N GLY A 50 -17.44 -4.66 20.92
CA GLY A 50 -18.45 -4.04 20.07
C GLY A 50 -18.75 -4.84 18.81
N LEU A 51 -17.70 -5.29 18.11
CA LEU A 51 -17.85 -6.16 16.94
C LEU A 51 -18.54 -7.49 17.26
N MET A 52 -18.20 -8.11 18.41
CA MET A 52 -18.88 -9.33 18.86
C MET A 52 -20.35 -9.07 19.21
N ALA A 53 -20.67 -7.94 19.83
CA ALA A 53 -22.04 -7.56 20.22
C ALA A 53 -22.97 -7.35 19.01
N ILE A 54 -22.43 -6.80 17.90
CA ILE A 54 -23.19 -6.67 16.65
C ILE A 54 -23.20 -7.95 15.81
N GLY A 55 -22.65 -9.06 16.34
CA GLY A 55 -22.75 -10.39 15.75
C GLY A 55 -21.64 -10.74 14.76
N VAL A 56 -20.51 -10.02 14.74
CA VAL A 56 -19.32 -10.39 13.92
C VAL A 56 -18.77 -11.74 14.37
N LYS A 57 -18.57 -12.63 13.40
CA LYS A 57 -18.04 -13.98 13.61
C LYS A 57 -16.65 -14.13 12.99
N ARG A 58 -15.92 -15.16 13.41
CA ARG A 58 -14.68 -15.60 12.75
C ARG A 58 -14.96 -15.87 11.27
N GLY A 59 -14.19 -15.27 10.39
CA GLY A 59 -14.31 -15.38 8.94
C GLY A 59 -15.30 -14.40 8.29
N ASP A 60 -16.02 -13.58 9.06
CA ASP A 60 -16.86 -12.51 8.47
C ASP A 60 -15.95 -11.42 7.86
N ASN A 61 -16.30 -10.96 6.67
CA ASN A 61 -15.61 -9.88 5.97
C ASN A 61 -16.18 -8.51 6.40
N ILE A 62 -15.29 -7.63 6.86
CA ILE A 62 -15.62 -6.33 7.44
C ILE A 62 -14.96 -5.24 6.60
N ALA A 63 -15.74 -4.54 5.81
CA ALA A 63 -15.27 -3.44 4.97
C ALA A 63 -15.03 -2.17 5.80
N VAL A 64 -13.85 -1.56 5.64
CA VAL A 64 -13.50 -0.30 6.29
C VAL A 64 -13.15 0.73 5.23
N TRP A 65 -14.00 1.75 5.11
CA TRP A 65 -13.91 2.83 4.11
C TRP A 65 -13.75 4.18 4.79
N THR A 66 -12.53 4.44 5.22
CA THR A 66 -12.18 5.68 5.96
C THR A 66 -10.78 6.16 5.58
N THR A 67 -10.44 7.39 5.94
CA THR A 67 -9.08 7.91 5.98
C THR A 67 -8.28 7.29 7.14
N ASN A 68 -7.04 7.74 7.39
CA ASN A 68 -6.21 7.25 8.51
C ASN A 68 -6.70 7.85 9.84
N ILE A 69 -7.85 7.42 10.31
CA ILE A 69 -8.41 7.83 11.61
C ILE A 69 -8.07 6.80 12.70
N PRO A 70 -8.12 7.18 13.99
CA PRO A 70 -7.84 6.25 15.09
C PRO A 70 -8.68 4.97 15.04
N GLU A 71 -9.95 5.08 14.69
CA GLU A 71 -10.89 3.96 14.62
C GLU A 71 -10.47 2.93 13.55
N TRP A 72 -9.83 3.35 12.45
CA TRP A 72 -9.29 2.42 11.47
C TRP A 72 -8.24 1.51 12.11
N ILE A 73 -7.35 2.08 12.91
CA ILE A 73 -6.27 1.34 13.59
C ILE A 73 -6.86 0.43 14.66
N TYR A 74 -7.82 0.93 15.47
CA TYR A 74 -8.50 0.08 16.44
C TYR A 74 -9.20 -1.11 15.76
N LEU A 75 -9.87 -0.89 14.62
CA LEU A 75 -10.52 -1.95 13.85
C LEU A 75 -9.53 -3.00 13.34
N GLN A 76 -8.35 -2.61 12.87
CA GLN A 76 -7.31 -3.55 12.43
C GLN A 76 -6.96 -4.57 13.52
N PHE A 77 -6.72 -4.10 14.75
CA PHE A 77 -6.33 -4.96 15.86
C PHE A 77 -7.53 -5.66 16.52
N ALA A 78 -8.67 -5.01 16.57
CA ALA A 78 -9.92 -5.62 17.07
C ALA A 78 -10.39 -6.78 16.20
N LEU A 79 -10.29 -6.67 14.87
CA LEU A 79 -10.56 -7.78 13.94
C LEU A 79 -9.54 -8.91 14.14
N GLY A 80 -8.29 -8.58 14.43
CA GLY A 80 -7.28 -9.54 14.83
C GLY A 80 -7.58 -10.29 16.13
N MET A 81 -8.44 -9.74 17.02
CA MET A 81 -8.91 -10.39 18.25
C MET A 81 -10.19 -11.20 18.03
N THR A 82 -11.04 -10.79 17.10
CA THR A 82 -12.34 -11.43 16.87
C THR A 82 -12.36 -12.47 15.77
N GLY A 83 -11.33 -12.47 14.89
CA GLY A 83 -11.23 -13.32 13.72
C GLY A 83 -12.07 -12.84 12.54
N GLY A 84 -12.58 -11.59 12.56
CA GLY A 84 -13.13 -10.94 11.40
C GLY A 84 -12.03 -10.57 10.40
N ILE A 85 -12.34 -10.57 9.12
CA ILE A 85 -11.40 -10.26 8.04
C ILE A 85 -11.53 -8.79 7.66
N LEU A 86 -10.45 -8.02 7.81
CA LEU A 86 -10.40 -6.62 7.40
C LEU A 86 -10.39 -6.51 5.86
N VAL A 87 -11.49 -6.03 5.28
CA VAL A 87 -11.57 -5.69 3.86
C VAL A 87 -11.25 -4.21 3.71
N THR A 88 -10.11 -3.91 3.12
CA THR A 88 -9.66 -2.53 2.97
C THR A 88 -10.30 -1.88 1.74
N VAL A 89 -10.93 -0.72 1.92
CA VAL A 89 -11.60 0.00 0.85
C VAL A 89 -10.85 1.29 0.53
N ASN A 90 -10.51 1.46 -0.75
CA ASN A 90 -9.79 2.65 -1.22
C ASN A 90 -10.65 3.90 -1.09
N THR A 91 -10.11 4.95 -0.48
CA THR A 91 -10.82 6.22 -0.23
C THR A 91 -11.21 6.98 -1.50
N ASN A 92 -10.64 6.66 -2.66
CA ASN A 92 -11.00 7.27 -3.94
C ASN A 92 -12.13 6.52 -4.67
N TYR A 93 -12.64 5.40 -4.13
CA TYR A 93 -13.73 4.68 -4.78
C TYR A 93 -15.03 5.46 -4.76
N GLN A 94 -15.77 5.33 -5.86
CA GLN A 94 -17.11 5.88 -6.04
C GLN A 94 -18.16 4.78 -5.85
N THR A 95 -19.41 5.13 -6.06
CA THR A 95 -20.56 4.24 -5.86
C THR A 95 -20.41 2.87 -6.53
N HIS A 96 -19.97 2.83 -7.80
CA HIS A 96 -19.86 1.58 -8.57
C HIS A 96 -18.76 0.65 -8.03
N GLU A 97 -17.59 1.22 -7.71
CA GLU A 97 -16.47 0.46 -7.17
C GLU A 97 -16.78 -0.04 -5.75
N LEU A 98 -17.40 0.80 -4.91
CA LEU A 98 -17.83 0.39 -3.58
C LEU A 98 -18.84 -0.76 -3.63
N GLU A 99 -19.88 -0.67 -4.47
CA GLU A 99 -20.87 -1.74 -4.67
C GLU A 99 -20.19 -3.05 -5.09
N TYR A 100 -19.24 -2.96 -6.05
CA TYR A 100 -18.48 -4.13 -6.49
C TYR A 100 -17.70 -4.76 -5.34
N ILE A 101 -16.94 -3.96 -4.57
CA ILE A 101 -16.11 -4.48 -3.46
C ILE A 101 -16.98 -5.15 -2.40
N LEU A 102 -18.06 -4.51 -1.95
CA LEU A 102 -18.94 -5.05 -0.92
C LEU A 102 -19.59 -6.38 -1.35
N ARG A 103 -20.01 -6.47 -2.62
CA ARG A 103 -20.61 -7.68 -3.20
C ARG A 103 -19.58 -8.79 -3.40
N GLN A 104 -18.41 -8.47 -4.01
CA GLN A 104 -17.39 -9.47 -4.34
C GLN A 104 -16.75 -10.06 -3.08
N SER A 105 -16.54 -9.22 -2.05
CA SER A 105 -16.01 -9.65 -0.76
C SER A 105 -17.02 -10.31 0.16
N ASP A 106 -18.33 -10.35 -0.17
CA ASP A 106 -19.40 -10.73 0.78
C ASP A 106 -19.29 -9.99 2.11
N SER A 107 -18.98 -8.70 2.08
CA SER A 107 -18.86 -7.92 3.31
C SER A 107 -20.13 -7.93 4.12
N THR A 108 -20.02 -8.37 5.39
CA THR A 108 -21.16 -8.44 6.31
C THR A 108 -21.36 -7.13 7.07
N THR A 109 -20.33 -6.32 7.15
CA THR A 109 -20.33 -5.04 7.86
C THR A 109 -19.51 -4.03 7.06
N LEU A 110 -20.02 -2.79 7.00
CA LEU A 110 -19.34 -1.64 6.41
C LEU A 110 -19.15 -0.56 7.48
N PHE A 111 -17.91 -0.14 7.70
CA PHE A 111 -17.56 1.08 8.43
C PHE A 111 -17.25 2.20 7.46
N LEU A 112 -17.80 3.42 7.68
CA LEU A 112 -17.55 4.58 6.84
C LEU A 112 -17.51 5.87 7.65
N ILE A 113 -16.83 6.89 7.09
CA ILE A 113 -16.86 8.28 7.54
C ILE A 113 -17.79 9.13 6.65
N GLU A 114 -17.93 10.41 6.94
CA GLU A 114 -18.78 11.33 6.16
C GLU A 114 -18.29 11.48 4.71
N SER A 115 -17.01 11.83 4.54
CA SER A 115 -16.46 12.15 3.23
C SER A 115 -14.94 12.17 3.24
N TYR A 116 -14.36 12.14 2.03
CA TYR A 116 -12.96 12.44 1.79
C TYR A 116 -12.83 13.28 0.52
N ARG A 117 -12.25 14.49 0.62
CA ARG A 117 -12.19 15.47 -0.47
C ARG A 117 -13.60 15.78 -1.01
N ASP A 118 -13.80 15.56 -2.32
CA ASP A 118 -15.07 15.75 -3.05
C ASP A 118 -15.97 14.50 -3.05
N ILE A 119 -15.55 13.42 -2.40
CA ILE A 119 -16.29 12.15 -2.34
C ILE A 119 -17.06 12.07 -1.04
N SER A 120 -18.40 12.16 -1.08
CA SER A 120 -19.26 11.85 0.05
C SER A 120 -19.45 10.34 0.18
N PHE A 121 -18.88 9.75 1.22
CA PHE A 121 -19.03 8.31 1.51
C PHE A 121 -20.45 8.01 1.95
N TYR A 122 -21.01 8.88 2.78
CA TYR A 122 -22.36 8.80 3.27
C TYR A 122 -23.38 8.76 2.12
N ASP A 123 -23.31 9.72 1.19
CA ASP A 123 -24.25 9.79 0.06
C ASP A 123 -24.04 8.62 -0.92
N ASN A 124 -22.82 8.16 -1.12
CA ASN A 124 -22.55 7.03 -2.00
C ASN A 124 -23.17 5.72 -1.47
N VAL A 125 -23.15 5.49 -0.14
CA VAL A 125 -23.85 4.35 0.47
C VAL A 125 -25.35 4.47 0.25
N ARG A 126 -25.94 5.66 0.40
CA ARG A 126 -27.37 5.91 0.16
C ARG A 126 -27.80 5.71 -1.30
N LYS A 127 -26.92 6.02 -2.26
CA LYS A 127 -27.15 5.71 -3.69
C LYS A 127 -27.17 4.21 -3.97
N ILE A 128 -26.32 3.41 -3.26
CA ILE A 128 -26.33 1.95 -3.37
C ILE A 128 -27.55 1.34 -2.71
N LEU A 129 -27.97 1.92 -1.56
CA LEU A 129 -29.06 1.48 -0.69
C LEU A 129 -30.09 2.60 -0.53
N PRO A 130 -30.91 2.90 -1.55
CA PRO A 130 -31.82 4.04 -1.53
C PRO A 130 -32.88 3.96 -0.43
N ASP A 131 -33.23 2.75 -0.02
CA ASP A 131 -34.26 2.50 1.01
C ASP A 131 -33.69 2.38 2.43
N ILE A 132 -32.40 2.70 2.63
CA ILE A 132 -31.71 2.52 3.92
C ILE A 132 -32.43 3.22 5.09
N ASP A 133 -33.08 4.36 4.84
CA ASP A 133 -33.79 5.12 5.86
C ASP A 133 -35.00 4.37 6.44
N HIS A 134 -35.53 3.38 5.71
CA HIS A 134 -36.64 2.55 6.12
C HIS A 134 -36.22 1.27 6.85
N HIS A 135 -34.90 1.02 6.92
CA HIS A 135 -34.38 -0.14 7.62
C HIS A 135 -34.05 0.16 9.08
N LYS A 136 -34.19 -0.85 9.91
CA LYS A 136 -33.72 -0.76 11.30
C LYS A 136 -32.18 -0.59 11.27
N ALA A 137 -31.67 0.34 12.07
CA ALA A 137 -30.26 0.56 12.22
C ALA A 137 -29.52 -0.77 12.53
N GLY A 138 -28.45 -1.04 11.79
CA GLY A 138 -27.71 -2.29 11.89
C GLY A 138 -28.33 -3.50 11.18
N HIS A 139 -29.43 -3.33 10.43
CA HIS A 139 -30.09 -4.41 9.69
C HIS A 139 -30.51 -3.96 8.28
N PRO A 140 -29.56 -3.55 7.42
CA PRO A 140 -29.90 -3.21 6.05
C PRO A 140 -30.35 -4.47 5.31
N VAL A 141 -31.37 -4.32 4.45
CA VAL A 141 -31.82 -5.39 3.56
C VAL A 141 -31.58 -4.94 2.14
N SER A 142 -30.83 -5.72 1.37
CA SER A 142 -30.52 -5.38 0.00
C SER A 142 -30.34 -6.63 -0.86
N GLU A 143 -31.07 -6.69 -1.98
CA GLU A 143 -30.86 -7.73 -2.98
C GLU A 143 -29.47 -7.61 -3.66
N LYS A 144 -28.94 -6.38 -3.77
CA LYS A 144 -27.63 -6.13 -4.35
C LYS A 144 -26.47 -6.55 -3.45
N LEU A 145 -26.66 -6.43 -2.13
CA LEU A 145 -25.66 -6.71 -1.09
C LEU A 145 -26.24 -7.67 -0.04
N PRO A 146 -26.54 -8.93 -0.41
CA PRO A 146 -27.28 -9.86 0.45
C PRO A 146 -26.50 -10.29 1.69
N ALA A 147 -25.16 -10.16 1.68
CA ALA A 147 -24.33 -10.47 2.85
C ALA A 147 -24.29 -9.34 3.89
N LEU A 148 -24.61 -8.09 3.50
CA LEU A 148 -24.45 -6.91 4.35
C LEU A 148 -25.51 -6.90 5.46
N LYS A 149 -25.04 -6.90 6.72
CA LYS A 149 -25.88 -6.94 7.93
C LYS A 149 -25.78 -5.67 8.76
N ASN A 150 -24.63 -4.99 8.71
CA ASN A 150 -24.37 -3.81 9.53
C ASN A 150 -23.74 -2.71 8.69
N ILE A 151 -24.15 -1.46 8.92
CA ILE A 151 -23.48 -0.26 8.43
C ILE A 151 -23.22 0.62 9.64
N ILE A 152 -21.94 0.96 9.86
CA ILE A 152 -21.50 1.73 11.01
C ILE A 152 -20.88 3.04 10.53
N TYR A 153 -21.49 4.14 10.95
CA TYR A 153 -21.02 5.48 10.69
C TYR A 153 -20.04 5.94 11.77
N ILE A 154 -18.91 6.49 11.34
CA ILE A 154 -17.89 7.10 12.19
C ILE A 154 -17.87 8.59 11.89
N GLY A 155 -18.34 9.41 12.82
CA GLY A 155 -18.37 10.86 12.64
C GLY A 155 -19.34 11.57 13.59
N LYS A 156 -19.55 12.86 13.30
CA LYS A 156 -20.33 13.77 14.16
C LYS A 156 -21.78 13.96 13.73
N ARG A 157 -22.18 13.44 12.57
CA ARG A 157 -23.58 13.52 12.11
C ARG A 157 -24.45 12.68 13.06
N GLU A 158 -25.45 13.27 13.67
CA GLU A 158 -26.36 12.56 14.60
C GLU A 158 -27.49 11.83 13.85
N ASP A 159 -27.98 12.39 12.76
CA ASP A 159 -29.06 11.80 11.96
C ASP A 159 -28.47 10.92 10.84
N THR A 160 -28.37 9.62 11.11
CA THR A 160 -27.87 8.58 10.19
C THR A 160 -28.85 7.41 10.13
N PRO A 161 -30.06 7.62 9.57
CA PRO A 161 -31.08 6.57 9.57
C PRO A 161 -30.59 5.31 8.87
N GLY A 162 -30.94 4.14 9.44
CA GLY A 162 -30.51 2.83 8.96
C GLY A 162 -29.07 2.43 9.31
N MET A 163 -28.28 3.34 9.91
CA MET A 163 -26.88 3.08 10.31
C MET A 163 -26.76 3.10 11.84
N LEU A 164 -25.84 2.31 12.37
CA LEU A 164 -25.35 2.44 13.76
C LEU A 164 -24.22 3.47 13.80
N HIS A 165 -24.04 4.14 14.92
CA HIS A 165 -22.84 4.92 15.18
C HIS A 165 -21.74 4.06 15.79
N PHE A 166 -20.50 4.43 15.57
CA PHE A 166 -19.34 3.75 16.17
C PHE A 166 -19.43 3.73 17.71
N ARG A 167 -19.92 4.83 18.34
CA ARG A 167 -20.16 4.90 19.78
C ARG A 167 -21.21 3.86 20.24
N ASP A 168 -22.22 3.57 19.43
CA ASP A 168 -23.27 2.62 19.80
C ASP A 168 -22.72 1.20 19.90
N ILE A 169 -21.79 0.82 18.99
CA ILE A 169 -21.16 -0.50 19.08
C ILE A 169 -20.27 -0.64 20.32
N LEU A 170 -19.62 0.44 20.77
CA LEU A 170 -18.86 0.44 22.02
C LEU A 170 -19.77 0.24 23.25
N GLU A 171 -20.94 0.91 23.26
CA GLU A 171 -21.93 0.71 24.33
C GLU A 171 -22.48 -0.72 24.34
N LEU A 172 -22.85 -1.26 23.17
CA LEU A 172 -23.29 -2.65 23.05
C LEU A 172 -22.21 -3.64 23.49
N GLY A 173 -20.96 -3.31 23.21
CA GLY A 173 -19.79 -4.12 23.59
C GLY A 173 -19.64 -4.33 25.10
N ARG A 174 -20.22 -3.44 25.95
CA ARG A 174 -20.15 -3.58 27.42
C ARG A 174 -20.84 -4.83 27.94
N GLU A 175 -21.75 -5.41 27.18
CA GLU A 175 -22.43 -6.67 27.52
C GLU A 175 -21.54 -7.90 27.26
N VAL A 176 -20.47 -7.75 26.45
CA VAL A 176 -19.51 -8.83 26.16
C VAL A 176 -18.43 -8.85 27.24
N THR A 177 -18.33 -9.97 27.93
CA THR A 177 -17.34 -10.13 29.01
C THR A 177 -15.92 -10.29 28.46
N ASP A 178 -14.91 -9.95 29.28
CA ASP A 178 -13.50 -10.18 28.94
C ASP A 178 -13.23 -11.65 28.62
N ARG A 179 -13.82 -12.58 29.39
CA ARG A 179 -13.70 -14.00 29.15
C ARG A 179 -14.17 -14.41 27.74
N GLN A 180 -15.33 -13.90 27.28
CA GLN A 180 -15.84 -14.21 25.96
C GLN A 180 -14.89 -13.74 24.85
N LEU A 181 -14.32 -12.53 25.00
CA LEU A 181 -13.34 -12.02 24.06
C LEU A 181 -12.03 -12.84 24.12
N ASP A 182 -11.53 -13.18 25.30
CA ASP A 182 -10.30 -13.95 25.47
C ASP A 182 -10.46 -15.38 24.93
N ASP A 183 -11.62 -16.03 25.16
CA ASP A 183 -11.96 -17.33 24.56
C ASP A 183 -11.96 -17.25 23.02
N ARG A 184 -12.51 -16.18 22.44
CA ARG A 184 -12.50 -15.92 20.99
C ARG A 184 -11.06 -15.73 20.48
N LEU A 185 -10.29 -14.84 21.09
CA LEU A 185 -8.89 -14.57 20.74
C LEU A 185 -8.04 -15.86 20.75
N ASN A 186 -8.23 -16.70 21.78
CA ASN A 186 -7.49 -17.95 21.95
C ASN A 186 -7.91 -19.03 20.94
N SER A 187 -9.08 -18.92 20.33
CA SER A 187 -9.57 -19.86 19.30
C SER A 187 -9.03 -19.60 17.91
N LEU A 188 -8.34 -18.48 17.68
CA LEU A 188 -7.83 -18.07 16.37
C LEU A 188 -6.48 -18.74 16.05
N ASP A 189 -6.28 -19.01 14.76
CA ASP A 189 -5.07 -19.60 14.21
C ASP A 189 -4.28 -18.56 13.40
N ASP A 190 -2.96 -18.69 13.34
CA ASP A 190 -2.13 -17.78 12.55
C ASP A 190 -2.29 -17.98 11.02
N ASP A 191 -2.85 -19.10 10.59
CA ASP A 191 -3.23 -19.35 9.20
C ASP A 191 -4.64 -18.83 8.83
N ASP A 192 -5.38 -18.26 9.79
CA ASP A 192 -6.63 -17.57 9.48
C ASP A 192 -6.35 -16.34 8.61
N VAL A 193 -7.23 -16.12 7.61
CA VAL A 193 -7.21 -14.87 6.84
C VAL A 193 -7.66 -13.73 7.75
N ILE A 194 -6.87 -12.67 7.82
CA ILE A 194 -7.14 -11.47 8.63
C ILE A 194 -7.32 -10.22 7.78
N ASN A 195 -6.76 -10.21 6.59
CA ASN A 195 -6.78 -9.02 5.75
C ASN A 195 -7.09 -9.41 4.30
N MET A 196 -7.99 -8.67 3.67
CA MET A 196 -8.33 -8.78 2.26
C MET A 196 -8.09 -7.42 1.60
N GLN A 197 -7.06 -7.33 0.78
CA GLN A 197 -6.71 -6.11 0.08
C GLN A 197 -7.04 -6.19 -1.40
N TYR A 198 -7.72 -5.16 -1.89
CA TYR A 198 -8.09 -5.08 -3.29
C TYR A 198 -7.01 -4.40 -4.11
N THR A 199 -6.44 -5.15 -5.04
CA THR A 199 -5.46 -4.64 -6.01
C THR A 199 -6.14 -4.38 -7.34
N SER A 200 -5.76 -3.28 -8.01
CA SER A 200 -6.18 -3.02 -9.39
C SER A 200 -5.54 -4.05 -10.31
N GLY A 201 -6.29 -5.09 -10.65
CA GLY A 201 -5.88 -6.07 -11.64
C GLY A 201 -5.76 -5.45 -13.03
N THR A 202 -4.93 -6.06 -13.85
CA THR A 202 -4.77 -5.67 -15.27
C THR A 202 -5.96 -6.06 -16.15
N THR A 203 -6.94 -6.79 -15.58
CA THR A 203 -8.14 -7.31 -16.27
C THR A 203 -9.42 -6.49 -16.01
N GLY A 204 -9.30 -5.30 -15.42
CA GLY A 204 -10.40 -4.34 -15.25
C GLY A 204 -11.02 -4.31 -13.85
N PHE A 205 -11.27 -5.42 -13.18
CA PHE A 205 -11.85 -5.44 -11.83
C PHE A 205 -10.81 -5.76 -10.75
N PRO A 206 -10.86 -5.06 -9.59
CA PRO A 206 -9.95 -5.35 -8.48
C PRO A 206 -10.11 -6.77 -7.93
N LYS A 207 -8.98 -7.40 -7.56
CA LYS A 207 -8.93 -8.74 -6.98
C LYS A 207 -8.68 -8.65 -5.49
N GLY A 208 -9.44 -9.39 -4.68
CA GLY A 208 -9.28 -9.45 -3.22
C GLY A 208 -8.17 -10.41 -2.82
N VAL A 209 -7.01 -9.89 -2.48
CA VAL A 209 -5.84 -10.65 -2.01
C VAL A 209 -6.05 -11.07 -0.57
N MET A 210 -6.10 -12.38 -0.29
CA MET A 210 -6.28 -12.92 1.05
C MET A 210 -4.94 -13.09 1.76
N LEU A 211 -4.73 -12.36 2.86
CA LEU A 211 -3.54 -12.42 3.69
C LEU A 211 -3.86 -12.98 5.07
N THR A 212 -3.07 -13.95 5.52
CA THR A 212 -3.22 -14.55 6.85
C THR A 212 -2.48 -13.73 7.91
N HIS A 213 -2.78 -13.97 9.18
CA HIS A 213 -1.98 -13.42 10.28
C HIS A 213 -0.50 -13.76 10.10
N HIS A 214 -0.21 -15.02 9.73
CA HIS A 214 1.15 -15.50 9.50
C HIS A 214 1.88 -14.67 8.44
N ASN A 215 1.21 -14.41 7.30
CA ASN A 215 1.80 -13.61 6.22
C ASN A 215 2.20 -12.21 6.71
N ILE A 216 1.24 -11.46 7.27
CA ILE A 216 1.45 -10.03 7.56
C ILE A 216 2.28 -9.78 8.82
N VAL A 217 2.17 -10.61 9.86
CA VAL A 217 2.97 -10.46 11.09
C VAL A 217 4.44 -10.71 10.82
N ASN A 218 4.77 -11.76 10.07
CA ASN A 218 6.16 -12.06 9.74
C ASN A 218 6.75 -11.03 8.78
N ASN A 219 5.99 -10.56 7.78
CA ASN A 219 6.48 -9.53 6.88
C ASN A 219 6.71 -8.21 7.62
N ALA A 220 5.78 -7.77 8.49
CA ALA A 220 5.95 -6.58 9.31
C ALA A 220 7.20 -6.67 10.21
N ARG A 221 7.45 -7.83 10.83
CA ARG A 221 8.66 -8.10 11.61
C ARG A 221 9.92 -7.91 10.78
N MET A 222 10.03 -8.65 9.68
CA MET A 222 11.24 -8.63 8.85
C MET A 222 11.54 -7.24 8.29
N VAL A 223 10.49 -6.50 7.90
CA VAL A 223 10.62 -5.12 7.42
C VAL A 223 11.16 -4.22 8.53
N GLY A 224 10.62 -4.29 9.73
CA GLY A 224 11.08 -3.49 10.86
C GLY A 224 12.48 -3.86 11.33
N ASP A 225 12.82 -5.17 11.33
CA ASP A 225 14.18 -5.63 11.62
C ASP A 225 15.21 -5.01 10.66
N VAL A 226 14.90 -4.98 9.35
CA VAL A 226 15.77 -4.33 8.34
C VAL A 226 15.85 -2.81 8.53
N MET A 227 14.75 -2.15 8.90
CA MET A 227 14.75 -0.73 9.27
C MET A 227 15.47 -0.46 10.60
N GLY A 228 15.74 -1.50 11.40
CA GLY A 228 16.27 -1.40 12.75
C GLY A 228 15.30 -0.71 13.71
N MET A 229 14.02 -1.01 13.58
CA MET A 229 12.99 -0.49 14.49
C MET A 229 13.12 -1.06 15.91
N THR A 230 12.85 -0.23 16.87
CA THR A 230 12.88 -0.56 18.32
C THR A 230 11.71 0.13 19.03
N GLU A 231 11.53 -0.20 20.30
CA GLU A 231 10.53 0.43 21.17
C GLU A 231 10.72 1.95 21.39
N LYS A 232 11.87 2.48 20.99
CA LYS A 232 12.19 3.92 21.10
C LYS A 232 11.79 4.70 19.86
N ASP A 233 11.49 4.01 18.76
CA ASP A 233 11.19 4.65 17.50
C ASP A 233 9.77 5.21 17.42
N ARG A 234 9.63 6.23 16.59
CA ARG A 234 8.39 6.95 16.35
C ARG A 234 8.23 7.10 14.84
N LEU A 235 7.31 6.29 14.26
CA LEU A 235 7.11 6.26 12.82
C LEU A 235 5.99 7.22 12.40
N LEU A 236 6.31 8.16 11.51
CA LEU A 236 5.28 8.94 10.81
C LEU A 236 4.54 8.06 9.80
N ILE A 237 3.24 7.86 9.99
CA ILE A 237 2.35 7.13 9.10
C ILE A 237 1.53 8.13 8.29
N GLN A 238 2.00 8.43 7.10
CA GLN A 238 1.36 9.34 6.13
C GLN A 238 0.83 8.60 4.90
N VAL A 239 1.19 7.33 4.75
CA VAL A 239 0.70 6.43 3.70
C VAL A 239 -0.68 5.89 4.07
N PRO A 240 -1.57 5.61 3.08
CA PRO A 240 -2.92 5.15 3.37
C PRO A 240 -2.92 3.80 4.11
N LEU A 241 -3.70 3.70 5.19
CA LEU A 241 -3.85 2.48 5.98
C LEU A 241 -4.60 1.36 5.21
N PHE A 242 -5.44 1.72 4.23
CA PHE A 242 -6.11 0.71 3.39
C PHE A 242 -5.15 -0.04 2.44
N HIS A 243 -3.88 0.33 2.39
CA HIS A 243 -2.82 -0.34 1.61
C HIS A 243 -1.80 -1.02 2.53
N CYS A 244 -1.19 -2.13 2.11
CA CYS A 244 -0.16 -2.85 2.89
C CYS A 244 0.96 -1.94 3.39
N PHE A 245 1.32 -0.89 2.65
CA PHE A 245 2.33 0.06 3.09
C PHE A 245 1.94 0.74 4.42
N GLY A 246 0.65 1.08 4.58
CA GLY A 246 0.12 1.64 5.82
C GLY A 246 -0.12 0.59 6.89
N CYS A 247 -0.93 -0.44 6.60
CA CYS A 247 -1.40 -1.36 7.63
C CYS A 247 -0.40 -2.47 8.01
N VAL A 248 0.52 -2.86 7.13
CA VAL A 248 1.51 -3.90 7.43
C VAL A 248 2.88 -3.28 7.71
N MET A 249 3.44 -2.54 6.72
CA MET A 249 4.79 -1.98 6.85
C MET A 249 4.88 -0.81 7.81
N SER A 250 3.74 -0.24 8.26
CA SER A 250 3.73 0.88 9.21
C SER A 250 3.03 0.50 10.51
N SER A 251 1.70 0.40 10.60
CA SER A 251 1.00 0.18 11.88
C SER A 251 1.37 -1.17 12.54
N LEU A 252 1.33 -2.27 11.78
CA LEU A 252 1.67 -3.59 12.34
C LEU A 252 3.15 -3.72 12.68
N ASN A 253 4.04 -3.13 11.87
CA ASN A 253 5.47 -3.01 12.15
C ASN A 253 5.71 -2.29 13.49
N CYS A 254 5.07 -1.12 13.71
CA CYS A 254 5.19 -0.40 14.98
C CYS A 254 4.76 -1.27 16.18
N VAL A 255 3.61 -1.93 16.06
CA VAL A 255 3.14 -2.79 17.16
C VAL A 255 4.07 -3.98 17.41
N TYR A 256 4.65 -4.57 16.35
CA TYR A 256 5.60 -5.68 16.53
C TYR A 256 6.84 -5.25 17.35
N HIS A 257 7.35 -4.04 17.09
CA HIS A 257 8.59 -3.53 17.71
C HIS A 257 8.35 -2.69 18.99
N GLY A 258 7.10 -2.46 19.39
CA GLY A 258 6.76 -1.59 20.53
C GLY A 258 6.95 -0.10 20.26
N SER A 259 7.07 0.30 18.98
CA SER A 259 7.31 1.69 18.55
C SER A 259 6.02 2.52 18.55
N THR A 260 6.16 3.84 18.48
CA THR A 260 5.04 4.78 18.41
C THR A 260 4.55 4.96 16.96
N MET A 261 3.26 4.83 16.75
CA MET A 261 2.57 5.26 15.52
C MET A 261 2.23 6.75 15.64
N VAL A 262 2.78 7.61 14.78
CA VAL A 262 2.38 9.02 14.63
C VAL A 262 1.62 9.14 13.32
N VAL A 263 0.31 9.38 13.37
CA VAL A 263 -0.59 9.21 12.23
C VAL A 263 -1.05 10.55 11.68
N VAL A 264 -0.93 10.71 10.37
CA VAL A 264 -1.52 11.81 9.59
C VAL A 264 -2.79 11.27 8.92
N GLU A 265 -3.92 11.95 9.07
CA GLU A 265 -5.21 11.50 8.53
C GLU A 265 -5.14 11.22 7.02
N PHE A 266 -4.51 12.10 6.28
CA PHE A 266 -4.16 11.92 4.86
C PHE A 266 -2.92 12.75 4.55
N PHE A 267 -2.16 12.33 3.55
CA PHE A 267 -0.92 12.99 3.20
C PHE A 267 -1.12 14.49 2.92
N ASP A 268 -0.42 15.29 3.69
CA ASP A 268 -0.24 16.73 3.53
C ASP A 268 1.22 17.06 3.88
N PRO A 269 2.00 17.67 2.97
CA PRO A 269 3.43 17.88 3.20
C PRO A 269 3.72 18.83 4.37
N LEU A 270 2.84 19.82 4.64
CA LEU A 270 2.99 20.71 5.80
C LEU A 270 2.74 19.96 7.11
N LYS A 271 1.67 19.17 7.20
CA LYS A 271 1.41 18.34 8.38
C LYS A 271 2.53 17.34 8.63
N ALA A 272 3.07 16.76 7.56
CA ALA A 272 4.18 15.82 7.67
C ALA A 272 5.39 16.45 8.37
N VAL A 273 5.86 17.61 7.92
CA VAL A 273 7.01 18.31 8.55
C VAL A 273 6.68 18.78 9.97
N GLN A 274 5.45 19.26 10.22
CA GLN A 274 4.99 19.68 11.55
C GLN A 274 5.04 18.50 12.53
N PHE A 275 4.51 17.35 12.15
CA PHE A 275 4.43 16.19 13.05
C PHE A 275 5.77 15.49 13.22
N ILE A 276 6.64 15.45 12.18
CA ILE A 276 8.02 14.99 12.34
C ILE A 276 8.71 15.80 13.44
N SER A 277 8.64 17.12 13.32
CA SER A 277 9.30 18.04 14.27
C SER A 277 8.67 17.98 15.68
N ALA A 278 7.35 18.12 15.77
CA ALA A 278 6.64 18.19 17.05
C ALA A 278 6.69 16.88 17.84
N GLU A 279 6.56 15.75 17.14
CA GLU A 279 6.56 14.42 17.75
C GLU A 279 7.93 13.74 17.74
N GLN A 280 8.97 14.43 17.26
CA GLN A 280 10.33 13.90 17.17
C GLN A 280 10.34 12.52 16.50
N CYS A 281 9.71 12.43 15.32
CA CYS A 281 9.67 11.17 14.59
C CYS A 281 11.07 10.71 14.20
N THR A 282 11.36 9.43 14.40
CA THR A 282 12.66 8.82 14.08
C THR A 282 12.63 8.06 12.75
N ALA A 283 11.42 7.77 12.25
CA ALA A 283 11.20 7.04 11.02
C ALA A 283 10.08 7.65 10.19
N VAL A 284 10.18 7.53 8.86
CA VAL A 284 9.15 8.01 7.92
C VAL A 284 9.03 7.07 6.72
N ASN A 285 7.79 6.63 6.43
CA ASN A 285 7.47 5.82 5.26
C ASN A 285 6.74 6.66 4.21
N GLY A 286 7.08 6.49 2.94
CA GLY A 286 6.42 7.21 1.86
C GLY A 286 6.78 6.72 0.46
N VAL A 287 6.00 7.17 -0.51
CA VAL A 287 6.33 7.04 -1.92
C VAL A 287 7.21 8.23 -2.36
N PRO A 288 8.01 8.12 -3.44
CA PRO A 288 8.92 9.19 -3.85
C PRO A 288 8.24 10.55 -4.01
N THR A 289 7.01 10.61 -4.53
CA THR A 289 6.25 11.85 -4.71
C THR A 289 5.92 12.55 -3.38
N MET A 290 5.73 11.80 -2.29
CA MET A 290 5.53 12.39 -0.96
C MET A 290 6.81 13.07 -0.46
N PHE A 291 7.96 12.42 -0.59
CA PHE A 291 9.25 13.00 -0.22
C PHE A 291 9.58 14.24 -1.05
N ILE A 292 9.31 14.20 -2.37
CA ILE A 292 9.48 15.37 -3.25
C ILE A 292 8.60 16.53 -2.77
N ALA A 293 7.34 16.28 -2.43
CA ALA A 293 6.42 17.30 -1.95
C ALA A 293 6.86 17.90 -0.60
N ILE A 294 7.35 17.06 0.33
CA ILE A 294 7.90 17.50 1.61
C ILE A 294 9.13 18.40 1.40
N LEU A 295 10.10 17.93 0.62
CA LEU A 295 11.37 18.64 0.36
C LEU A 295 11.18 19.99 -0.36
N ASN A 296 10.14 20.11 -1.18
CA ASN A 296 9.82 21.34 -1.91
C ASN A 296 8.80 22.24 -1.19
N HIS A 297 8.36 21.87 0.01
CA HIS A 297 7.40 22.71 0.74
C HIS A 297 8.05 24.03 1.18
N PRO A 298 7.43 25.21 0.97
CA PRO A 298 8.02 26.51 1.30
C PRO A 298 8.42 26.67 2.78
N ASP A 299 7.76 25.95 3.66
CA ASP A 299 8.01 26.01 5.09
C ASP A 299 8.92 24.87 5.59
N PHE A 300 9.50 24.06 4.70
CA PHE A 300 10.34 22.91 5.08
C PHE A 300 11.44 23.30 6.09
N ASP A 301 12.19 24.36 5.80
CA ASP A 301 13.32 24.81 6.64
C ASP A 301 12.90 25.40 8.01
N LYS A 302 11.59 25.57 8.27
CA LYS A 302 11.08 26.04 9.56
C LYS A 302 10.97 24.93 10.62
N TYR A 303 11.07 23.66 10.21
CA TYR A 303 10.85 22.52 11.07
C TYR A 303 12.10 21.66 11.22
N ASP A 304 12.31 21.16 12.43
CA ASP A 304 13.46 20.31 12.75
C ASP A 304 13.21 18.87 12.30
N MET A 305 14.06 18.37 11.40
CA MET A 305 14.04 17.00 10.87
C MET A 305 15.14 16.11 11.49
N THR A 306 15.95 16.62 12.41
CA THR A 306 17.17 15.95 12.91
C THR A 306 16.89 14.69 13.74
N SER A 307 15.65 14.48 14.17
CA SER A 307 15.24 13.25 14.85
C SER A 307 15.12 12.04 13.91
N LEU A 308 14.94 12.27 12.58
CA LEU A 308 14.82 11.19 11.62
C LEU A 308 16.14 10.42 11.46
N ARG A 309 16.05 9.11 11.35
CA ARG A 309 17.19 8.23 11.07
C ARG A 309 16.91 7.20 9.97
N THR A 310 15.68 6.65 9.91
CA THR A 310 15.32 5.54 9.03
C THR A 310 13.95 5.74 8.38
N GLY A 311 13.60 4.88 7.46
CA GLY A 311 12.30 4.88 6.79
C GLY A 311 12.35 4.09 5.50
N ILE A 312 11.23 4.05 4.79
CA ILE A 312 11.09 3.35 3.52
C ILE A 312 10.63 4.32 2.44
N MET A 313 11.36 4.35 1.34
CA MET A 313 10.91 4.94 0.08
C MET A 313 10.57 3.82 -0.89
N ALA A 314 9.30 3.61 -1.23
CA ALA A 314 8.86 2.46 -2.03
C ALA A 314 7.61 2.78 -2.87
N GLY A 315 7.15 1.79 -3.66
CA GLY A 315 5.92 1.88 -4.45
C GLY A 315 6.08 2.49 -5.84
N ALA A 316 7.23 3.09 -6.13
CA ALA A 316 7.63 3.59 -7.45
C ALA A 316 9.17 3.63 -7.54
N PRO A 317 9.76 3.81 -8.73
CA PRO A 317 11.20 4.07 -8.87
C PRO A 317 11.64 5.27 -8.02
N CYS A 318 12.72 5.10 -7.26
CA CYS A 318 13.21 6.10 -6.33
C CYS A 318 14.33 6.93 -6.99
N PRO A 319 14.11 8.23 -7.30
CA PRO A 319 15.13 9.04 -7.95
C PRO A 319 16.35 9.24 -7.04
N VAL A 320 17.54 9.11 -7.61
CA VAL A 320 18.83 9.26 -6.89
C VAL A 320 18.90 10.59 -6.15
N GLU A 321 18.51 11.68 -6.81
CA GLU A 321 18.54 13.02 -6.24
C GLU A 321 17.60 13.14 -5.04
N THR A 322 16.36 12.60 -5.14
CA THR A 322 15.40 12.59 -4.03
C THR A 322 15.94 11.81 -2.85
N MET A 323 16.54 10.63 -3.09
CA MET A 323 17.18 9.82 -2.05
C MET A 323 18.28 10.60 -1.33
N ASN A 324 19.16 11.28 -2.09
CA ASN A 324 20.24 12.08 -1.53
C ASN A 324 19.71 13.25 -0.68
N GLN A 325 18.66 13.94 -1.15
CA GLN A 325 18.05 15.04 -0.39
C GLN A 325 17.35 14.53 0.89
N VAL A 326 16.67 13.40 0.86
CA VAL A 326 16.08 12.79 2.07
C VAL A 326 17.16 12.45 3.07
N ARG A 327 18.28 11.89 2.63
CA ARG A 327 19.40 11.56 3.53
C ARG A 327 20.05 12.78 4.15
N THR A 328 20.23 13.85 3.39
CA THR A 328 21.01 15.01 3.81
C THR A 328 20.15 16.13 4.40
N LYS A 329 19.05 16.53 3.75
CA LYS A 329 18.17 17.62 4.21
C LYS A 329 17.14 17.17 5.24
N MET A 330 16.58 15.95 5.08
CA MET A 330 15.67 15.38 6.08
C MET A 330 16.40 14.62 7.20
N HIS A 331 17.75 14.58 7.18
CA HIS A 331 18.54 13.86 8.18
C HIS A 331 18.16 12.39 8.35
N CYS A 332 17.78 11.70 7.26
CA CYS A 332 17.35 10.31 7.25
C CYS A 332 18.39 9.38 6.57
N PRO A 333 19.60 9.18 7.15
CA PRO A 333 20.72 8.51 6.48
C PRO A 333 20.45 7.02 6.22
N GLU A 334 19.63 6.37 7.04
CA GLU A 334 19.34 4.95 6.98
C GLU A 334 18.06 4.62 6.19
N ILE A 335 17.53 5.57 5.39
CA ILE A 335 16.37 5.30 4.54
C ILE A 335 16.66 4.17 3.55
N VAL A 336 15.72 3.24 3.39
CA VAL A 336 15.84 2.05 2.56
C VAL A 336 14.79 2.02 1.46
N ILE A 337 15.06 1.22 0.43
CA ILE A 337 14.09 0.89 -0.63
C ILE A 337 13.54 -0.49 -0.37
N ALA A 338 12.25 -0.68 -0.60
CA ALA A 338 11.56 -1.96 -0.52
C ALA A 338 10.82 -2.25 -1.82
N PHE A 339 10.83 -3.52 -2.24
CA PHE A 339 10.09 -4.02 -3.39
C PHE A 339 9.26 -5.24 -3.01
N GLY A 340 8.11 -5.32 -3.64
CA GLY A 340 7.15 -6.40 -3.53
C GLY A 340 5.75 -5.96 -3.94
N GLN A 341 4.78 -6.78 -3.65
CA GLN A 341 3.37 -6.56 -4.03
C GLN A 341 2.44 -7.10 -2.93
N THR A 342 1.18 -6.71 -2.97
CA THR A 342 0.18 -7.13 -1.97
C THR A 342 0.17 -8.64 -1.78
N GLU A 343 0.32 -9.39 -2.87
CA GLU A 343 0.36 -10.85 -2.93
C GLU A 343 1.55 -11.48 -2.18
N SER A 344 2.58 -10.69 -1.84
CA SER A 344 3.76 -11.12 -1.03
C SER A 344 3.79 -10.52 0.38
N ALA A 345 2.71 -9.89 0.86
CA ALA A 345 2.38 -9.41 2.22
C ALA A 345 3.18 -8.23 2.85
N PRO A 346 3.70 -7.19 2.19
CA PRO A 346 3.90 -7.03 0.76
C PRO A 346 5.36 -7.16 0.30
N VAL A 347 6.36 -7.21 1.19
CA VAL A 347 7.78 -7.01 0.85
C VAL A 347 8.50 -8.34 0.62
N MET A 348 9.20 -8.44 -0.51
CA MET A 348 10.11 -9.56 -0.80
C MET A 348 11.57 -9.15 -0.67
N THR A 349 11.96 -7.97 -1.16
CA THR A 349 13.35 -7.49 -1.09
C THR A 349 13.43 -6.11 -0.47
N MET A 350 14.54 -5.84 0.21
CA MET A 350 14.87 -4.52 0.74
C MET A 350 16.36 -4.26 0.61
N THR A 351 16.74 -3.00 0.37
CA THR A 351 18.11 -2.55 0.61
C THR A 351 18.40 -2.56 2.12
N ARG A 352 19.67 -2.58 2.49
CA ARG A 352 20.08 -2.56 3.91
C ARG A 352 20.52 -1.13 4.29
N ARG A 353 20.40 -0.82 5.59
CA ARG A 353 20.75 0.52 6.12
C ARG A 353 22.22 0.89 5.91
N ASP A 354 23.08 -0.09 5.85
CA ASP A 354 24.51 0.00 5.63
C ASP A 354 24.94 -0.17 4.16
N ASP A 355 23.99 -0.45 3.26
CA ASP A 355 24.30 -0.49 1.82
C ASP A 355 24.77 0.88 1.33
N PRO A 356 25.78 0.94 0.45
CA PRO A 356 26.15 2.17 -0.26
C PRO A 356 24.95 2.80 -0.97
N VAL A 357 24.96 4.13 -1.09
CA VAL A 357 23.83 4.85 -1.72
C VAL A 357 23.58 4.37 -3.15
N GLU A 358 24.65 4.12 -3.87
CA GLU A 358 24.61 3.63 -5.24
C GLU A 358 23.82 2.33 -5.37
N LEU A 359 23.98 1.40 -4.44
CA LEU A 359 23.21 0.15 -4.39
C LEU A 359 21.75 0.41 -4.00
N ARG A 360 21.49 1.35 -3.05
CA ARG A 360 20.12 1.66 -2.63
C ARG A 360 19.28 2.27 -3.76
N VAL A 361 19.89 3.05 -4.66
CA VAL A 361 19.17 3.73 -5.75
C VAL A 361 19.15 2.95 -7.05
N SER A 362 20.09 2.05 -7.27
CA SER A 362 20.19 1.24 -8.50
C SER A 362 19.54 -0.13 -8.38
N THR A 363 19.22 -0.60 -7.17
CA THR A 363 18.61 -1.90 -6.89
C THR A 363 17.38 -1.79 -6.01
N VAL A 364 16.65 -2.88 -5.85
CA VAL A 364 15.59 -3.01 -4.85
C VAL A 364 16.04 -3.88 -3.66
N GLY A 365 17.35 -4.05 -3.52
CA GLY A 365 17.99 -4.76 -2.43
C GLY A 365 18.00 -6.27 -2.57
N ARG A 366 18.19 -6.95 -1.45
CA ARG A 366 18.25 -8.42 -1.34
C ARG A 366 17.00 -8.96 -0.68
N LEU A 367 16.71 -10.23 -0.88
CA LEU A 367 15.61 -10.93 -0.23
C LEU A 367 15.60 -10.69 1.28
N LEU A 368 14.41 -10.57 1.84
CA LEU A 368 14.21 -10.64 3.29
C LEU A 368 14.54 -12.05 3.79
N PRO A 369 14.86 -12.23 5.08
CA PRO A 369 15.12 -13.55 5.66
C PRO A 369 13.98 -14.54 5.37
N ASP A 370 14.32 -15.79 5.13
CA ASP A 370 13.35 -16.88 4.86
C ASP A 370 12.43 -16.67 3.64
N ILE A 371 12.74 -15.71 2.77
CA ILE A 371 12.08 -15.53 1.47
C ILE A 371 13.00 -16.09 0.38
N GLU A 372 12.46 -16.94 -0.46
CA GLU A 372 13.10 -17.41 -1.68
C GLU A 372 12.70 -16.53 -2.86
N GLY A 373 13.65 -16.25 -3.75
CA GLY A 373 13.39 -15.49 -4.97
C GLY A 373 14.41 -15.87 -6.05
N LYS A 374 13.97 -15.84 -7.29
CA LYS A 374 14.79 -16.13 -8.46
C LYS A 374 14.24 -15.41 -9.68
N ILE A 375 15.01 -15.47 -10.76
CA ILE A 375 14.60 -14.97 -12.07
C ILE A 375 14.31 -16.17 -12.96
N VAL A 376 13.18 -16.14 -13.66
CA VAL A 376 12.79 -17.19 -14.61
C VAL A 376 12.51 -16.59 -15.98
N ASP A 377 12.73 -17.40 -17.02
CA ASP A 377 12.28 -17.07 -18.37
C ASP A 377 10.74 -17.02 -18.37
N PRO A 378 10.11 -15.90 -18.77
CA PRO A 378 8.66 -15.74 -18.68
C PRO A 378 7.88 -16.67 -19.62
N ASP A 379 8.49 -17.17 -20.70
CA ASP A 379 7.84 -18.06 -21.69
C ASP A 379 8.10 -19.53 -21.37
N LEU A 380 9.31 -19.88 -20.94
CA LEU A 380 9.75 -21.26 -20.72
C LEU A 380 9.65 -21.70 -19.25
N GLY A 381 9.57 -20.76 -18.30
CA GLY A 381 9.53 -21.04 -16.86
C GLY A 381 10.83 -21.64 -16.30
N ILE A 382 11.95 -21.55 -17.01
CA ILE A 382 13.26 -22.07 -16.58
C ILE A 382 14.03 -21.00 -15.80
N ASP A 383 14.83 -21.43 -14.84
CA ASP A 383 15.69 -20.55 -14.05
C ASP A 383 16.77 -19.89 -14.93
N LEU A 384 16.95 -18.58 -14.76
CA LEU A 384 17.97 -17.82 -15.48
C LEU A 384 19.20 -17.55 -14.60
N PRO A 385 20.41 -17.49 -15.20
CA PRO A 385 21.64 -17.19 -14.45
C PRO A 385 21.66 -15.71 -14.00
N PRO A 386 22.52 -15.35 -13.02
CA PRO A 386 22.73 -13.97 -12.62
C PRO A 386 22.98 -13.01 -13.80
N ASN A 387 22.57 -11.75 -13.64
CA ASN A 387 22.69 -10.68 -14.64
C ASN A 387 21.92 -10.97 -15.95
N THR A 388 20.91 -11.83 -15.88
CA THR A 388 20.00 -12.11 -17.01
C THR A 388 18.60 -11.67 -16.65
N GLN A 389 17.99 -10.89 -17.55
CA GLN A 389 16.64 -10.38 -17.35
C GLN A 389 15.60 -11.47 -17.57
N GLY A 390 14.62 -11.56 -16.66
CA GLY A 390 13.46 -12.43 -16.74
C GLY A 390 12.39 -12.00 -15.75
N GLU A 391 11.38 -12.84 -15.52
CA GLU A 391 10.37 -12.59 -14.50
C GLU A 391 10.93 -12.86 -13.11
N ILE A 392 10.66 -11.93 -12.18
CA ILE A 392 10.94 -12.13 -10.76
C ILE A 392 9.86 -13.03 -10.18
N VAL A 393 10.24 -14.16 -9.58
CA VAL A 393 9.32 -15.03 -8.85
C VAL A 393 9.77 -15.20 -7.41
N THR A 394 8.82 -15.36 -6.49
CA THR A 394 9.10 -15.51 -5.05
C THR A 394 8.30 -16.64 -4.44
N ARG A 395 8.87 -17.26 -3.40
CA ARG A 395 8.23 -18.29 -2.60
C ARG A 395 8.56 -18.06 -1.13
N SER A 396 7.53 -18.03 -0.28
CA SER A 396 7.70 -17.91 1.17
C SER A 396 6.38 -18.13 1.89
N ALA A 397 6.43 -18.21 3.22
CA ALA A 397 5.24 -18.18 4.07
C ALA A 397 4.53 -16.81 4.06
N CYS A 398 5.10 -15.78 3.42
CA CYS A 398 4.47 -14.47 3.25
C CYS A 398 3.63 -14.37 1.97
N VAL A 399 3.67 -15.36 1.07
CA VAL A 399 2.81 -15.37 -0.12
C VAL A 399 1.35 -15.54 0.29
N MET A 400 0.46 -14.79 -0.36
CA MET A 400 -0.98 -14.78 -0.11
C MET A 400 -1.59 -16.19 -0.16
N LYS A 401 -2.72 -16.36 0.52
CA LYS A 401 -3.51 -17.60 0.43
C LYS A 401 -4.19 -17.77 -0.94
N GLY A 402 -4.34 -16.68 -1.69
CA GLY A 402 -4.95 -16.62 -3.02
C GLY A 402 -5.87 -15.40 -3.17
N TYR A 403 -6.53 -15.30 -4.32
CA TYR A 403 -7.56 -14.30 -4.57
C TYR A 403 -8.94 -14.83 -4.15
N TYR A 404 -9.67 -14.02 -3.38
CA TYR A 404 -10.98 -14.42 -2.86
C TYR A 404 -11.97 -14.71 -3.99
N LYS A 405 -12.53 -15.93 -3.99
CA LYS A 405 -13.45 -16.47 -5.02
C LYS A 405 -12.91 -16.44 -6.46
N MET A 406 -11.60 -16.42 -6.64
CA MET A 406 -10.96 -16.41 -7.96
C MET A 406 -9.88 -17.51 -8.05
N PRO A 407 -10.27 -18.79 -8.07
CA PRO A 407 -9.31 -19.91 -8.08
C PRO A 407 -8.44 -19.95 -9.34
N GLU A 408 -8.99 -19.63 -10.51
CA GLU A 408 -8.24 -19.56 -11.77
C GLU A 408 -7.18 -18.48 -11.72
N ALA A 409 -7.54 -17.26 -11.32
CA ALA A 409 -6.59 -16.15 -11.17
C ALA A 409 -5.52 -16.47 -10.10
N THR A 410 -5.85 -17.25 -9.08
CA THR A 410 -4.90 -17.73 -8.08
C THR A 410 -3.91 -18.73 -8.70
N ALA A 411 -4.40 -19.68 -9.50
CA ALA A 411 -3.56 -20.66 -10.19
C ALA A 411 -2.65 -20.03 -11.25
N ASP A 412 -3.09 -18.92 -11.88
CA ASP A 412 -2.26 -18.13 -12.80
C ASP A 412 -1.15 -17.37 -12.07
N ALA A 413 -1.40 -16.95 -10.82
CA ALA A 413 -0.45 -16.16 -10.05
C ALA A 413 0.52 -17.02 -9.22
N ILE A 414 0.08 -18.17 -8.73
CA ILE A 414 0.88 -19.09 -7.90
C ILE A 414 0.93 -20.46 -8.59
N ASP A 415 2.13 -20.85 -9.00
CA ASP A 415 2.33 -22.11 -9.71
C ASP A 415 2.21 -23.34 -8.78
N LYS A 416 2.24 -24.53 -9.38
CA LYS A 416 2.15 -25.81 -8.65
C LYS A 416 3.31 -26.10 -7.68
N TYR A 417 4.38 -25.31 -7.72
CA TYR A 417 5.52 -25.38 -6.81
C TYR A 417 5.50 -24.26 -5.75
N ASN A 418 4.38 -23.53 -5.65
CA ASN A 418 4.14 -22.39 -4.77
C ASN A 418 5.02 -21.17 -5.07
N TRP A 419 5.50 -21.00 -6.30
CA TRP A 419 6.13 -19.76 -6.72
C TRP A 419 5.05 -18.75 -7.12
N LEU A 420 5.12 -17.58 -6.51
CA LEU A 420 4.32 -16.43 -6.90
C LEU A 420 5.01 -15.73 -8.09
N HIS A 421 4.32 -15.67 -9.20
CA HIS A 421 4.69 -14.93 -10.39
C HIS A 421 4.33 -13.45 -10.20
N THR A 422 5.36 -12.58 -10.13
CA THR A 422 5.11 -11.17 -9.82
C THR A 422 4.57 -10.36 -10.99
N GLY A 423 4.82 -10.84 -12.22
CA GLY A 423 4.59 -10.08 -13.45
C GLY A 423 5.57 -8.92 -13.62
N ASP A 424 6.53 -8.75 -12.70
CA ASP A 424 7.60 -7.76 -12.79
C ASP A 424 8.86 -8.41 -13.40
N LEU A 425 9.48 -7.70 -14.33
CA LEU A 425 10.74 -8.09 -14.94
C LEU A 425 11.90 -7.54 -14.14
N GLY A 426 12.96 -8.33 -14.04
CA GLY A 426 14.15 -7.93 -13.32
C GLY A 426 15.32 -8.86 -13.54
N GLU A 427 16.39 -8.56 -12.85
CA GLU A 427 17.62 -9.34 -12.81
C GLU A 427 18.10 -9.46 -11.36
N ILE A 428 18.91 -10.46 -11.08
CA ILE A 428 19.63 -10.64 -9.82
C ILE A 428 21.12 -10.66 -10.12
N ASP A 429 21.93 -9.92 -9.36
CA ASP A 429 23.37 -9.96 -9.51
C ASP A 429 24.02 -11.11 -8.72
N GLU A 430 25.32 -11.30 -8.86
CA GLU A 430 26.11 -12.34 -8.17
C GLU A 430 26.13 -12.16 -6.64
N ASN A 431 25.81 -10.95 -6.14
CA ASN A 431 25.75 -10.61 -4.72
C ASN A 431 24.32 -10.74 -4.14
N GLY A 432 23.34 -11.14 -4.97
CA GLY A 432 21.94 -11.32 -4.58
C GLY A 432 21.11 -10.04 -4.55
N TYR A 433 21.58 -8.95 -5.18
CA TYR A 433 20.77 -7.74 -5.32
C TYR A 433 19.84 -7.85 -6.52
N PHE A 434 18.57 -7.59 -6.28
CA PHE A 434 17.54 -7.54 -7.30
C PHE A 434 17.45 -6.14 -7.91
N LYS A 435 17.25 -6.09 -9.21
CA LYS A 435 16.93 -4.88 -9.95
C LYS A 435 15.66 -5.11 -10.75
N VAL A 436 14.67 -4.27 -10.56
CA VAL A 436 13.43 -4.30 -11.36
C VAL A 436 13.66 -3.52 -12.64
N THR A 437 13.45 -4.15 -13.78
CA THR A 437 13.68 -3.54 -15.11
C THR A 437 12.39 -3.17 -15.82
N GLY A 438 11.22 -3.66 -15.35
CA GLY A 438 9.93 -3.32 -15.94
C GLY A 438 8.81 -4.21 -15.46
N ARG A 439 7.72 -4.19 -16.21
CA ARG A 439 6.59 -5.13 -16.08
C ARG A 439 6.36 -5.85 -17.38
N ILE A 440 6.04 -7.13 -17.32
CA ILE A 440 5.70 -7.93 -18.51
C ILE A 440 4.59 -7.24 -19.31
N LYS A 441 3.56 -6.74 -18.64
CA LYS A 441 2.38 -6.10 -19.25
C LYS A 441 2.58 -4.67 -19.73
N ASP A 442 3.62 -3.98 -19.25
CA ASP A 442 3.97 -2.63 -19.69
C ASP A 442 5.02 -2.63 -20.81
N MET A 443 5.56 -3.80 -21.13
CA MET A 443 6.53 -3.97 -22.22
C MET A 443 5.89 -3.56 -23.55
N ILE A 444 6.59 -2.73 -24.29
CA ILE A 444 6.15 -2.22 -25.59
C ILE A 444 6.75 -3.11 -26.68
N ILE A 445 5.91 -3.69 -27.54
CA ILE A 445 6.37 -4.52 -28.66
C ILE A 445 6.30 -3.71 -29.94
N ARG A 446 7.45 -3.19 -30.37
CA ARG A 446 7.55 -2.36 -31.57
C ARG A 446 8.28 -3.07 -32.69
N GLY A 447 7.53 -3.53 -33.69
CA GLY A 447 8.12 -4.21 -34.86
C GLY A 447 8.83 -5.51 -34.53
N GLY A 448 8.40 -6.20 -33.47
CA GLY A 448 9.01 -7.44 -32.99
C GLY A 448 10.12 -7.24 -31.96
N GLU A 449 10.50 -5.99 -31.65
CA GLU A 449 11.50 -5.66 -30.63
C GLU A 449 10.81 -5.28 -29.32
N ASN A 450 11.29 -5.86 -28.21
CA ASN A 450 10.82 -5.56 -26.87
C ASN A 450 11.49 -4.29 -26.33
N ILE A 451 10.66 -3.33 -25.93
CA ILE A 451 11.12 -2.07 -25.34
C ILE A 451 10.56 -1.99 -23.92
N TYR A 452 11.45 -1.80 -22.97
CA TYR A 452 11.09 -1.70 -21.55
C TYR A 452 10.94 -0.23 -21.16
N PRO A 453 9.72 0.23 -20.81
CA PRO A 453 9.45 1.63 -20.48
C PRO A 453 10.41 2.21 -19.43
N ARG A 454 10.75 1.42 -18.42
CA ARG A 454 11.61 1.87 -17.32
C ARG A 454 13.02 2.25 -17.79
N GLU A 455 13.60 1.51 -18.72
CA GLU A 455 14.91 1.83 -19.29
C GLU A 455 14.91 3.24 -19.92
N LEU A 456 13.84 3.55 -20.66
CA LEU A 456 13.67 4.86 -21.28
C LEU A 456 13.37 5.96 -20.26
N GLU A 457 12.55 5.67 -19.26
CA GLU A 457 12.25 6.59 -18.18
C GLU A 457 13.52 6.97 -17.41
N GLU A 458 14.34 6.00 -17.01
CA GLU A 458 15.62 6.23 -16.34
C GLU A 458 16.56 7.06 -17.19
N PHE A 459 16.66 6.78 -18.49
CA PHE A 459 17.48 7.56 -19.42
C PHE A 459 16.95 9.00 -19.56
N LEU A 460 15.65 9.20 -19.79
CA LEU A 460 15.06 10.52 -19.97
C LEU A 460 15.07 11.37 -18.68
N PHE A 461 15.07 10.74 -17.52
CA PHE A 461 15.27 11.42 -16.22
C PHE A 461 16.61 12.13 -16.12
N THR A 462 17.63 11.70 -16.87
CA THR A 462 18.95 12.38 -16.89
C THR A 462 18.93 13.73 -17.60
N HIS A 463 17.84 14.05 -18.30
CA HIS A 463 17.71 15.34 -18.97
C HIS A 463 17.50 16.48 -17.95
N PRO A 464 18.26 17.60 -18.00
CA PRO A 464 18.28 18.61 -16.95
C PRO A 464 16.95 19.32 -16.69
N LYS A 465 16.04 19.33 -17.67
CA LYS A 465 14.72 19.95 -17.59
C LYS A 465 13.63 19.03 -17.03
N VAL A 466 13.88 17.72 -16.88
CA VAL A 466 12.87 16.75 -16.48
C VAL A 466 12.69 16.69 -14.97
N VAL A 467 11.44 16.69 -14.51
CA VAL A 467 11.04 16.38 -13.14
C VAL A 467 10.54 14.95 -13.05
N ASN A 468 9.73 14.53 -14.02
CA ASN A 468 9.19 13.18 -14.10
C ASN A 468 8.91 12.80 -15.55
N VAL A 469 8.99 11.51 -15.85
CA VAL A 469 8.68 10.98 -17.18
C VAL A 469 8.03 9.62 -17.05
N GLN A 470 7.03 9.38 -17.90
CA GLN A 470 6.36 8.09 -18.03
C GLN A 470 6.33 7.68 -19.49
N VAL A 471 6.71 6.43 -19.74
CA VAL A 471 6.75 5.85 -21.10
C VAL A 471 5.67 4.78 -21.22
N ILE A 472 4.92 4.83 -22.30
CA ILE A 472 3.83 3.89 -22.62
C ILE A 472 3.84 3.51 -24.09
N GLY A 473 3.28 2.33 -24.40
CA GLY A 473 3.01 1.90 -25.77
C GLY A 473 1.68 2.42 -26.27
N ILE A 474 1.66 2.96 -27.47
CA ILE A 474 0.44 3.37 -28.21
C ILE A 474 0.29 2.43 -29.41
N PRO A 475 -0.88 1.81 -29.64
CA PRO A 475 -1.11 0.92 -30.76
C PRO A 475 -0.80 1.57 -32.11
N ASP A 476 -0.11 0.84 -33.00
CA ASP A 476 0.31 1.29 -34.32
C ASP A 476 0.07 0.19 -35.36
N LYS A 477 -0.56 0.56 -36.49
CA LYS A 477 -0.94 -0.41 -37.54
C LYS A 477 0.26 -1.11 -38.20
N LYS A 478 1.41 -0.47 -38.25
CA LYS A 478 2.61 -0.99 -38.93
C LYS A 478 3.55 -1.73 -38.00
N TYR A 479 3.72 -1.23 -36.78
CA TYR A 479 4.73 -1.73 -35.84
C TYR A 479 4.14 -2.46 -34.62
N GLY A 480 2.82 -2.64 -34.54
CA GLY A 480 2.12 -3.15 -33.37
C GLY A 480 1.93 -2.04 -32.33
N GLU A 481 3.03 -1.49 -31.83
CA GLU A 481 3.02 -0.35 -30.92
C GLU A 481 4.09 0.69 -31.29
N GLN A 482 3.87 1.94 -30.88
CA GLN A 482 4.83 3.04 -30.88
C GLN A 482 5.08 3.52 -29.47
N VAL A 483 6.28 4.02 -29.23
CA VAL A 483 6.68 4.57 -27.93
C VAL A 483 6.16 6.00 -27.80
N LEU A 484 5.48 6.30 -26.69
CA LEU A 484 5.11 7.63 -26.25
C LEU A 484 5.81 7.93 -24.91
N ALA A 485 6.47 9.10 -24.84
CA ALA A 485 7.00 9.65 -23.59
C ALA A 485 6.18 10.85 -23.14
N ALA A 486 5.56 10.77 -21.97
CA ALA A 486 4.90 11.89 -21.30
C ALA A 486 5.85 12.48 -20.27
N ILE A 487 6.20 13.75 -20.43
CA ILE A 487 7.26 14.43 -19.70
C ILE A 487 6.69 15.57 -18.86
N GLN A 488 7.01 15.57 -17.58
CA GLN A 488 6.78 16.70 -16.70
C GLN A 488 8.08 17.50 -16.57
N LEU A 489 8.03 18.77 -16.97
CA LEU A 489 9.18 19.66 -16.91
C LEU A 489 9.28 20.36 -15.54
N LYS A 490 10.49 20.80 -15.18
CA LYS A 490 10.73 21.67 -14.03
C LYS A 490 9.98 23.00 -14.22
N THR A 491 9.53 23.59 -13.12
CA THR A 491 8.79 24.87 -13.12
C THR A 491 9.55 25.93 -13.91
N GLY A 492 8.85 26.59 -14.83
CA GLY A 492 9.42 27.65 -15.68
C GLY A 492 10.28 27.16 -16.86
N GLN A 493 10.44 25.83 -17.03
CA GLN A 493 11.14 25.29 -18.21
C GLN A 493 10.16 25.03 -19.34
N THR A 494 10.67 25.17 -20.57
CA THR A 494 10.00 24.76 -21.80
C THR A 494 10.92 23.87 -22.62
N ALA A 495 10.36 22.98 -23.41
CA ALA A 495 11.10 22.10 -24.30
C ALA A 495 10.25 21.72 -25.52
N SER A 496 10.90 21.23 -26.57
CA SER A 496 10.21 20.71 -27.76
C SER A 496 10.46 19.22 -27.97
N PRO A 497 9.61 18.54 -28.75
CA PRO A 497 9.84 17.15 -29.15
C PRO A 497 11.18 16.92 -29.83
N GLU A 498 11.66 17.89 -30.62
CA GLU A 498 12.93 17.83 -31.33
C GLU A 498 14.11 17.80 -30.35
N GLU A 499 14.09 18.64 -29.31
CA GLU A 499 15.11 18.67 -28.25
C GLU A 499 15.28 17.30 -27.60
N PHE A 500 14.19 16.62 -27.26
CA PHE A 500 14.25 15.28 -26.66
C PHE A 500 14.64 14.20 -27.67
N THR A 501 14.23 14.34 -28.92
CA THR A 501 14.65 13.43 -29.99
C THR A 501 16.16 13.53 -30.22
N GLU A 502 16.71 14.74 -30.29
CA GLU A 502 18.17 14.98 -30.39
C GLU A 502 18.90 14.46 -29.15
N PHE A 503 18.35 14.65 -27.95
CA PHE A 503 18.91 14.13 -26.73
C PHE A 503 19.06 12.60 -26.73
N CYS A 504 18.13 11.89 -27.39
CA CYS A 504 18.15 10.44 -27.54
C CYS A 504 19.11 9.94 -28.64
N GLN A 505 19.34 10.74 -29.69
CA GLN A 505 20.14 10.31 -30.86
C GLN A 505 21.56 9.94 -30.47
N GLY A 506 22.01 8.77 -30.94
CA GLY A 506 23.36 8.27 -30.67
C GLY A 506 23.61 7.77 -29.26
N LYS A 507 22.62 7.92 -28.34
CA LYS A 507 22.74 7.48 -26.95
C LYS A 507 21.89 6.25 -26.63
N ILE A 508 20.76 6.08 -27.33
CA ILE A 508 19.91 4.89 -27.23
C ILE A 508 19.62 4.33 -28.62
N ALA A 509 19.20 3.06 -28.68
CA ALA A 509 18.88 2.40 -29.93
C ALA A 509 17.71 3.11 -30.65
N ARG A 510 17.79 3.22 -31.97
CA ARG A 510 16.85 4.00 -32.79
C ARG A 510 15.38 3.56 -32.61
N HIS A 511 15.12 2.26 -32.43
CA HIS A 511 13.78 1.73 -32.24
C HIS A 511 13.18 2.10 -30.87
N LYS A 512 14.02 2.44 -29.88
CA LYS A 512 13.62 2.88 -28.54
C LYS A 512 13.27 4.35 -28.47
N ILE A 513 13.70 5.18 -29.44
CA ILE A 513 13.40 6.63 -29.43
C ILE A 513 11.89 6.83 -29.54
N PRO A 514 11.27 7.55 -28.59
CA PRO A 514 9.84 7.83 -28.64
C PRO A 514 9.40 8.48 -29.93
N ARG A 515 8.29 7.97 -30.49
CA ARG A 515 7.65 8.57 -31.65
C ARG A 515 6.80 9.76 -31.25
N TYR A 516 6.18 9.67 -30.06
CA TYR A 516 5.28 10.67 -29.53
C TYR A 516 5.85 11.26 -28.24
N TRP A 517 5.81 12.59 -28.16
CA TRP A 517 6.28 13.37 -27.02
C TRP A 517 5.12 14.22 -26.51
N GLU A 518 4.79 14.06 -25.22
CA GLU A 518 3.75 14.83 -24.54
C GLU A 518 4.34 15.56 -23.34
N PHE A 519 4.02 16.85 -23.24
CA PHE A 519 4.39 17.64 -22.06
C PHE A 519 3.15 17.78 -21.18
N VAL A 520 3.27 17.36 -19.91
CA VAL A 520 2.16 17.25 -18.99
C VAL A 520 2.46 18.00 -17.68
N ASP A 521 1.42 18.57 -17.07
CA ASP A 521 1.55 19.22 -15.76
C ASP A 521 1.59 18.19 -14.60
N GLY A 522 1.12 16.97 -14.84
CA GLY A 522 1.10 15.88 -13.87
C GLY A 522 0.53 14.60 -14.47
N TYR A 523 0.44 13.55 -13.64
CA TYR A 523 -0.02 12.23 -14.06
C TYR A 523 -1.24 11.80 -13.24
N PRO A 524 -2.14 10.97 -13.81
CA PRO A 524 -3.17 10.31 -13.03
C PRO A 524 -2.51 9.36 -12.01
N THR A 525 -2.85 9.52 -10.73
CA THR A 525 -2.28 8.72 -9.64
C THR A 525 -3.36 7.94 -8.90
N THR A 526 -2.96 6.87 -8.24
CA THR A 526 -3.77 6.20 -7.22
C THR A 526 -3.81 7.04 -5.94
N ALA A 527 -4.68 6.69 -4.99
CA ALA A 527 -4.70 7.30 -3.66
C ALA A 527 -3.37 7.13 -2.89
N SER A 528 -2.61 6.08 -3.20
CA SER A 528 -1.26 5.85 -2.66
C SER A 528 -0.16 6.61 -3.39
N GLY A 529 -0.49 7.48 -4.36
CA GLY A 529 0.47 8.28 -5.13
C GLY A 529 1.15 7.54 -6.29
N LYS A 530 0.73 6.31 -6.61
CA LYS A 530 1.28 5.52 -7.72
C LYS A 530 0.67 5.95 -9.05
N ILE A 531 1.51 6.18 -10.07
CA ILE A 531 1.07 6.60 -11.40
C ILE A 531 0.30 5.47 -12.10
N GLN A 532 -0.83 5.84 -12.72
CA GLN A 532 -1.74 4.93 -13.43
C GLN A 532 -1.50 4.99 -14.94
N LYS A 533 -0.49 4.25 -15.44
CA LYS A 533 -0.15 4.22 -16.87
C LYS A 533 -1.32 3.81 -17.77
N PHE A 534 -2.20 2.92 -17.31
CA PHE A 534 -3.37 2.51 -18.09
C PHE A 534 -4.32 3.68 -18.41
N LYS A 535 -4.54 4.60 -17.45
CA LYS A 535 -5.35 5.82 -17.70
C LYS A 535 -4.67 6.77 -18.68
N MET A 536 -3.34 6.86 -18.62
CA MET A 536 -2.57 7.63 -19.60
C MET A 536 -2.74 7.01 -21.01
N LYS A 537 -2.64 5.67 -21.09
CA LYS A 537 -2.82 4.93 -22.35
C LYS A 537 -4.20 5.20 -22.94
N GLU A 538 -5.28 5.12 -22.16
CA GLU A 538 -6.65 5.43 -22.60
C GLU A 538 -6.80 6.86 -23.17
N VAL A 539 -6.14 7.85 -22.57
CA VAL A 539 -6.19 9.25 -23.04
C VAL A 539 -5.41 9.42 -24.33
N PHE A 540 -4.18 8.92 -24.38
CA PHE A 540 -3.28 9.15 -25.52
C PHE A 540 -3.61 8.24 -26.72
N GLU A 541 -4.16 7.05 -26.51
CA GLU A 541 -4.70 6.22 -27.60
C GLU A 541 -5.79 6.96 -28.38
N LYS A 542 -6.74 7.58 -27.68
CA LYS A 542 -7.79 8.39 -28.33
C LYS A 542 -7.21 9.56 -29.13
N LYS A 543 -6.12 10.16 -28.64
CA LYS A 543 -5.45 11.29 -29.32
C LYS A 543 -4.72 10.87 -30.59
N TYR A 544 -4.11 9.70 -30.61
CA TYR A 544 -3.21 9.26 -31.69
C TYR A 544 -3.83 8.21 -32.63
N GLN A 545 -5.00 7.66 -32.30
CA GLN A 545 -5.77 6.77 -33.18
C GLN A 545 -6.88 7.51 -33.98
N ALA A 546 -7.16 8.76 -33.64
CA ALA A 546 -8.05 9.64 -34.43
C ALA A 546 -7.29 10.19 -35.62
#